data_3f54deb1a1b0214e59a7c9fff5ec050f
#
_entry.id   3f54deb1a1b0214e59a7c9fff5ec050f
#
_cell.length_a   1.000
_cell.length_b   1.000
_cell.length_c   1.000
_cell.angle_alpha   90.00
_cell.angle_beta   90.00
_cell.angle_gamma   90.00
#
_symmetry.space_group_name_H-M   'P 1'
#
loop_
_entity.id
_entity.type
_entity.pdbx_description
1 polymer ?
#
loop_
_entity_poly.entity_id
_entity_poly.type
_entity_poly.pdbx_seq_one_letter_code
_entity_poly.pdbx_strand_id
1 'polypeptide(L)'
;MSKAKAQSLSDHHAAPSALLIALEMRAPWELWSVLPSLPALMRAPRGDGHPVIVFPGLSASDGSTAPMRSYLENLGYDVSGWNQGYNFGPRSGILETAKRQVTDTFEATGMKVSLIGWSLGGIYARELAKLLPQCVRCVISMGTPFAGSHKSTNAWKLYELTSGHDINIVADSFDLPTAPPVPTTSIFSRTDGVVAWPASIQDASSHNPKTENVEVYASHIGLGLNPSAWWVVADRLSQSVSSWKPFDRTSGIKRMIFPDPSR
;
A
#
# COMPACT_ATOMS: atom_id res chain seq x y z
N MET A 1 11.77 -27.36 9.69
CA MET A 1 10.83 -27.67 8.59
C MET A 1 11.17 -26.80 7.38
N SER A 2 11.35 -27.44 6.26
CA SER A 2 12.20 -27.10 5.12
C SER A 2 11.79 -25.86 4.33
N LYS A 3 12.79 -25.07 3.84
CA LYS A 3 12.68 -24.00 2.81
C LYS A 3 11.84 -24.42 1.59
N ALA A 4 11.75 -25.70 1.29
CA ALA A 4 10.94 -26.27 0.20
C ALA A 4 9.41 -26.08 0.42
N LYS A 5 8.90 -26.00 1.66
CA LYS A 5 7.48 -25.86 1.94
C LYS A 5 7.02 -24.39 1.90
N ALA A 6 7.92 -23.45 2.16
CA ALA A 6 7.68 -22.01 1.96
C ALA A 6 7.68 -21.65 0.45
N GLN A 7 8.55 -22.30 -0.31
CA GLN A 7 8.65 -22.10 -1.75
C GLN A 7 7.43 -22.63 -2.53
N SER A 8 6.71 -23.64 -2.02
CA SER A 8 5.56 -24.25 -2.68
C SER A 8 4.26 -23.42 -2.56
N LEU A 9 4.17 -22.46 -1.67
CA LEU A 9 3.01 -21.56 -1.52
C LEU A 9 3.14 -20.29 -2.37
N SER A 10 4.35 -19.92 -2.80
CA SER A 10 4.60 -18.74 -3.62
C SER A 10 4.37 -18.95 -5.11
N ASP A 11 4.26 -20.19 -5.59
CA ASP A 11 4.39 -20.50 -7.02
C ASP A 11 3.07 -20.54 -7.81
N HIS A 12 1.89 -20.26 -7.24
CA HIS A 12 0.62 -20.60 -7.89
C HIS A 12 -0.44 -19.50 -7.99
N HIS A 13 -0.09 -18.25 -7.82
CA HIS A 13 -1.08 -17.20 -8.07
C HIS A 13 -0.94 -16.71 -9.52
N ALA A 14 -1.81 -17.23 -10.40
CA ALA A 14 -1.93 -16.70 -11.75
C ALA A 14 -2.35 -15.23 -11.73
N ALA A 15 -1.90 -14.47 -12.73
CA ALA A 15 -2.34 -13.09 -12.92
C ALA A 15 -3.89 -13.01 -13.01
N PRO A 16 -4.50 -11.89 -12.62
CA PRO A 16 -5.93 -11.69 -12.71
C PRO A 16 -6.48 -11.92 -14.11
N SER A 17 -7.74 -12.40 -14.21
CA SER A 17 -8.39 -12.71 -15.48
C SER A 17 -8.64 -11.46 -16.34
N ALA A 18 -8.83 -11.66 -17.66
CA ALA A 18 -9.15 -10.58 -18.58
C ALA A 18 -10.44 -9.81 -18.19
N LEU A 19 -11.40 -10.48 -17.55
CA LEU A 19 -12.60 -9.81 -17.02
C LEU A 19 -12.25 -8.82 -15.91
N LEU A 20 -11.37 -9.19 -14.99
CA LEU A 20 -10.93 -8.29 -13.92
C LEU A 20 -10.13 -7.10 -14.48
N ILE A 21 -9.29 -7.34 -15.52
CA ILE A 21 -8.62 -6.25 -16.23
C ILE A 21 -9.63 -5.28 -16.84
N ALA A 22 -10.68 -5.79 -17.51
CA ALA A 22 -11.72 -4.94 -18.08
C ALA A 22 -12.48 -4.16 -16.99
N LEU A 23 -12.65 -4.72 -15.79
CA LEU A 23 -13.28 -4.06 -14.66
C LEU A 23 -12.43 -2.94 -14.04
N GLU A 24 -11.15 -2.79 -14.41
CA GLU A 24 -10.34 -1.62 -14.03
C GLU A 24 -10.92 -0.30 -14.57
N MET A 25 -11.69 -0.37 -15.66
CA MET A 25 -12.40 0.80 -16.21
C MET A 25 -13.40 1.46 -15.24
N ARG A 26 -13.71 0.81 -14.11
CA ARG A 26 -14.58 1.41 -13.06
C ARG A 26 -13.85 2.40 -12.15
N ALA A 27 -12.52 2.49 -12.21
CA ALA A 27 -11.73 3.38 -11.36
C ALA A 27 -12.22 4.86 -11.34
N PRO A 28 -12.64 5.48 -12.48
CA PRO A 28 -13.22 6.82 -12.45
C PRO A 28 -14.49 6.92 -11.59
N TRP A 29 -15.32 5.87 -11.58
CA TRP A 29 -16.52 5.83 -10.74
C TRP A 29 -16.20 5.68 -9.26
N GLU A 30 -15.11 4.99 -8.95
CA GLU A 30 -14.60 4.89 -7.57
C GLU A 30 -14.14 6.26 -7.06
N LEU A 31 -13.43 7.04 -7.87
CA LEU A 31 -13.09 8.43 -7.56
C LEU A 31 -14.35 9.31 -7.39
N TRP A 32 -15.33 9.19 -8.31
CA TRP A 32 -16.57 9.94 -8.18
C TRP A 32 -17.36 9.60 -6.91
N SER A 33 -17.27 8.35 -6.44
CA SER A 33 -17.90 7.91 -5.18
C SER A 33 -17.34 8.59 -3.93
N VAL A 34 -16.17 9.23 -4.02
CA VAL A 34 -15.59 10.02 -2.93
C VAL A 34 -16.50 11.20 -2.57
N LEU A 35 -17.07 11.88 -3.57
CA LEU A 35 -17.91 13.06 -3.33
C LEU A 35 -19.11 12.77 -2.40
N PRO A 36 -19.99 11.79 -2.69
CA PRO A 36 -21.08 11.45 -1.77
C PRO A 36 -20.59 10.86 -0.45
N SER A 37 -19.36 10.31 -0.41
CA SER A 37 -18.77 9.74 0.80
C SER A 37 -18.07 10.77 1.69
N LEU A 38 -17.87 12.00 1.23
CA LEU A 38 -17.16 13.04 1.99
C LEU A 38 -17.72 13.25 3.41
N PRO A 39 -19.05 13.31 3.65
CA PRO A 39 -19.56 13.48 5.01
C PRO A 39 -19.15 12.33 5.96
N ALA A 40 -19.01 11.12 5.46
CA ALA A 40 -18.51 9.99 6.22
C ALA A 40 -16.99 10.08 6.39
N LEU A 41 -16.25 10.34 5.32
CA LEU A 41 -14.80 10.48 5.33
C LEU A 41 -14.31 11.58 6.28
N MET A 42 -15.02 12.70 6.37
CA MET A 42 -14.68 13.78 7.30
C MET A 42 -14.95 13.46 8.77
N ARG A 43 -15.63 12.33 9.06
CA ARG A 43 -15.78 11.78 10.42
C ARG A 43 -14.68 10.78 10.78
N ALA A 44 -13.77 10.50 9.87
CA ALA A 44 -12.59 9.67 10.17
C ALA A 44 -11.76 10.32 11.31
N PRO A 45 -11.00 9.52 12.06
CA PRO A 45 -10.15 10.06 13.12
C PRO A 45 -9.21 11.13 12.58
N ARG A 46 -9.05 12.20 13.37
CA ARG A 46 -8.14 13.31 13.04
C ARG A 46 -6.70 12.91 13.24
N GLY A 47 -5.82 13.51 12.44
CA GLY A 47 -4.38 13.40 12.57
C GLY A 47 -3.83 14.16 13.76
N ASP A 48 -2.65 13.77 14.16
CA ASP A 48 -1.85 14.41 15.23
C ASP A 48 -0.71 15.28 14.65
N GLY A 49 -0.76 15.59 13.35
CA GLY A 49 0.23 16.41 12.66
C GLY A 49 1.48 15.65 12.22
N HIS A 50 1.59 14.33 12.48
CA HIS A 50 2.79 13.61 12.09
C HIS A 50 2.93 13.52 10.54
N PRO A 51 4.19 13.44 10.06
CA PRO A 51 4.46 13.42 8.63
C PRO A 51 4.05 12.09 7.98
N VAL A 52 3.50 12.20 6.76
CA VAL A 52 3.07 11.08 5.91
C VAL A 52 3.67 11.25 4.53
N ILE A 53 4.33 10.22 4.02
CA ILE A 53 4.84 10.20 2.64
C ILE A 53 4.04 9.18 1.84
N VAL A 54 3.55 9.59 0.66
CA VAL A 54 2.73 8.75 -0.23
C VAL A 54 3.51 8.41 -1.50
N PHE A 55 3.71 7.12 -1.75
CA PHE A 55 4.45 6.59 -2.91
C PHE A 55 3.48 6.14 -4.00
N PRO A 56 3.59 6.67 -5.23
CA PRO A 56 2.73 6.32 -6.35
C PRO A 56 3.05 4.94 -6.94
N GLY A 57 2.08 4.36 -7.65
CA GLY A 57 2.24 3.11 -8.40
C GLY A 57 3.16 3.23 -9.63
N LEU A 58 3.33 2.11 -10.33
CA LEU A 58 4.10 2.06 -11.57
C LEU A 58 3.52 3.03 -12.62
N SER A 59 4.38 3.75 -13.34
CA SER A 59 4.04 4.74 -14.36
C SER A 59 3.16 5.89 -13.86
N ALA A 60 3.02 6.06 -12.55
CA ALA A 60 2.30 7.14 -11.91
C ALA A 60 3.26 8.14 -11.25
N SER A 61 2.77 9.33 -10.95
CA SER A 61 3.50 10.39 -10.26
C SER A 61 2.69 10.89 -9.06
N ASP A 62 3.20 11.89 -8.35
CA ASP A 62 2.50 12.54 -7.21
C ASP A 62 1.11 13.08 -7.59
N GLY A 63 0.87 13.39 -8.87
CA GLY A 63 -0.45 13.76 -9.35
C GLY A 63 -1.50 12.69 -9.14
N SER A 64 -1.14 11.41 -9.23
CA SER A 64 -2.08 10.29 -9.03
C SER A 64 -2.51 10.11 -7.57
N THR A 65 -1.70 10.54 -6.62
CA THR A 65 -1.96 10.44 -5.18
C THR A 65 -2.49 11.76 -4.59
N ALA A 66 -2.52 12.83 -5.35
CA ALA A 66 -2.91 14.16 -4.89
C ALA A 66 -4.30 14.19 -4.21
N PRO A 67 -5.36 13.53 -4.73
CA PRO A 67 -6.66 13.55 -4.07
C PRO A 67 -6.63 12.93 -2.66
N MET A 68 -5.94 11.79 -2.49
CA MET A 68 -5.78 11.16 -1.17
C MET A 68 -4.92 12.02 -0.24
N ARG A 69 -3.83 12.61 -0.75
CA ARG A 69 -2.98 13.49 0.06
C ARG A 69 -3.77 14.68 0.58
N SER A 70 -4.54 15.36 -0.30
CA SER A 70 -5.40 16.47 0.13
C SER A 70 -6.45 16.05 1.16
N TYR A 71 -7.02 14.84 1.06
CA TYR A 71 -7.91 14.31 2.08
C TYR A 71 -7.20 14.16 3.44
N LEU A 72 -5.99 13.60 3.47
CA LEU A 72 -5.22 13.40 4.69
C LEU A 72 -4.75 14.73 5.30
N GLU A 73 -4.35 15.71 4.47
CA GLU A 73 -4.06 17.08 4.90
C GLU A 73 -5.26 17.72 5.61
N ASN A 74 -6.47 17.56 5.05
CA ASN A 74 -7.71 18.03 5.68
C ASN A 74 -8.04 17.31 7.01
N LEU A 75 -7.52 16.10 7.22
CA LEU A 75 -7.60 15.42 8.49
C LEU A 75 -6.55 15.90 9.51
N GLY A 76 -5.57 16.69 9.09
CA GLY A 76 -4.55 17.29 9.96
C GLY A 76 -3.21 16.56 9.99
N TYR A 77 -2.87 15.80 8.94
CA TYR A 77 -1.54 15.23 8.76
C TYR A 77 -0.64 16.18 7.94
N ASP A 78 0.68 16.09 8.14
CA ASP A 78 1.68 16.75 7.27
C ASP A 78 2.03 15.80 6.12
N VAL A 79 1.41 16.00 4.94
CA VAL A 79 1.45 15.01 3.86
C VAL A 79 2.31 15.47 2.69
N SER A 80 3.23 14.64 2.28
CA SER A 80 4.04 14.86 1.09
C SER A 80 3.91 13.70 0.08
N GLY A 81 4.24 13.97 -1.17
CA GLY A 81 4.46 12.95 -2.20
C GLY A 81 5.90 12.41 -2.13
N TRP A 82 6.22 11.48 -3.00
CA TRP A 82 7.58 10.92 -3.08
C TRP A 82 8.58 11.86 -3.77
N ASN A 83 8.11 12.89 -4.48
CA ASN A 83 8.90 13.97 -5.09
C ASN A 83 9.98 13.53 -6.11
N GLN A 84 9.81 12.39 -6.78
CA GLN A 84 10.77 11.87 -7.74
C GLN A 84 10.17 11.70 -9.15
N GLY A 85 9.08 12.44 -9.45
CA GLY A 85 8.42 12.41 -10.76
C GLY A 85 7.67 11.12 -11.02
N TYR A 86 7.81 10.54 -12.21
CA TYR A 86 7.16 9.29 -12.56
C TYR A 86 7.89 8.07 -11.98
N ASN A 87 7.15 7.18 -11.37
CA ASN A 87 7.67 5.92 -10.84
C ASN A 87 7.76 4.86 -11.95
N PHE A 88 8.93 4.72 -12.53
CA PHE A 88 9.22 3.65 -13.52
C PHE A 88 10.00 2.47 -12.90
N GLY A 89 9.85 2.25 -11.62
CA GLY A 89 10.51 1.17 -10.89
C GLY A 89 11.86 1.55 -10.27
N PRO A 90 12.51 0.61 -9.61
CA PRO A 90 13.77 0.84 -8.92
C PRO A 90 14.90 1.07 -9.93
N ARG A 91 15.25 2.33 -10.08
CA ARG A 91 16.41 2.80 -10.81
C ARG A 91 17.48 3.26 -9.84
N SER A 92 18.72 3.35 -10.32
CA SER A 92 19.84 3.86 -9.52
C SER A 92 19.47 5.19 -8.85
N GLY A 93 19.69 5.30 -7.55
CA GLY A 93 19.45 6.50 -6.74
C GLY A 93 18.02 6.68 -6.23
N ILE A 94 17.00 6.02 -6.78
CA ILE A 94 15.60 6.18 -6.35
C ILE A 94 15.42 5.80 -4.87
N LEU A 95 15.88 4.62 -4.48
CA LEU A 95 15.76 4.16 -3.10
C LEU A 95 16.56 5.04 -2.13
N GLU A 96 17.75 5.44 -2.51
CA GLU A 96 18.61 6.32 -1.69
C GLU A 96 18.00 7.73 -1.51
N THR A 97 17.36 8.27 -2.56
CA THR A 97 16.62 9.53 -2.46
C THR A 97 15.40 9.38 -1.54
N ALA A 98 14.66 8.29 -1.64
CA ALA A 98 13.54 8.02 -0.76
C ALA A 98 13.97 7.81 0.70
N LYS A 99 15.11 7.12 0.94
CA LYS A 99 15.71 7.00 2.28
C LYS A 99 16.04 8.35 2.87
N ARG A 100 16.70 9.23 2.09
CA ARG A 100 17.01 10.59 2.50
C ARG A 100 15.74 11.35 2.86
N GLN A 101 14.72 11.33 1.99
CA GLN A 101 13.46 12.00 2.26
C GLN A 101 12.85 11.58 3.62
N VAL A 102 12.83 10.28 3.93
CA VAL A 102 12.31 9.77 5.21
C VAL A 102 13.18 10.26 6.38
N THR A 103 14.50 10.19 6.24
CA THR A 103 15.44 10.60 7.31
C THR A 103 15.36 12.09 7.56
N ASP A 104 15.42 12.90 6.51
CA ASP A 104 15.36 14.38 6.61
C ASP A 104 14.03 14.83 7.20
N THR A 105 12.91 14.18 6.83
CA THR A 105 11.59 14.47 7.39
C THR A 105 11.53 14.12 8.88
N PHE A 106 12.08 12.97 9.27
CA PHE A 106 12.16 12.58 10.68
C PHE A 106 13.02 13.54 11.50
N GLU A 107 14.19 13.94 10.99
CA GLU A 107 15.10 14.87 11.64
C GLU A 107 14.50 16.28 11.78
N ALA A 108 13.82 16.76 10.73
CA ALA A 108 13.21 18.07 10.72
C ALA A 108 12.00 18.19 11.66
N THR A 109 11.21 17.12 11.81
CA THR A 109 9.97 17.14 12.60
C THR A 109 10.12 16.56 14.01
N GLY A 110 11.13 15.73 14.24
CA GLY A 110 11.29 14.93 15.46
C GLY A 110 10.20 13.82 15.59
N MET A 111 9.36 13.63 14.57
CA MET A 111 8.27 12.65 14.56
C MET A 111 8.50 11.55 13.55
N LYS A 112 8.16 10.31 13.92
CA LYS A 112 8.22 9.18 12.99
C LYS A 112 7.26 9.38 11.83
N VAL A 113 7.73 9.01 10.62
CA VAL A 113 7.04 9.18 9.34
C VAL A 113 6.15 7.97 9.06
N SER A 114 4.90 8.17 8.71
CA SER A 114 4.03 7.11 8.17
C SER A 114 4.23 6.99 6.65
N LEU A 115 4.36 5.76 6.16
CA LEU A 115 4.58 5.51 4.74
C LEU A 115 3.35 4.84 4.14
N ILE A 116 2.79 5.45 3.10
CA ILE A 116 1.69 4.88 2.32
C ILE A 116 2.21 4.57 0.92
N GLY A 117 1.98 3.35 0.44
CA GLY A 117 2.40 2.98 -0.90
C GLY A 117 1.29 2.30 -1.69
N TRP A 118 1.03 2.79 -2.90
CA TRP A 118 0.09 2.21 -3.83
C TRP A 118 0.82 1.35 -4.87
N SER A 119 0.40 0.08 -5.05
CA SER A 119 1.01 -0.85 -6.01
C SER A 119 2.53 -0.96 -5.79
N LEU A 120 3.34 -0.67 -6.80
CA LEU A 120 4.81 -0.64 -6.70
C LEU A 120 5.31 0.32 -5.60
N GLY A 121 4.59 1.42 -5.34
CA GLY A 121 4.91 2.34 -4.26
C GLY A 121 4.92 1.69 -2.88
N GLY A 122 4.08 0.67 -2.69
CA GLY A 122 4.06 -0.09 -1.44
C GLY A 122 5.30 -0.96 -1.22
N ILE A 123 5.99 -1.37 -2.28
CA ILE A 123 7.29 -2.04 -2.17
C ILE A 123 8.31 -1.08 -1.56
N TYR A 124 8.40 0.15 -2.08
CA TYR A 124 9.29 1.16 -1.50
C TYR A 124 8.95 1.44 -0.03
N ALA A 125 7.67 1.65 0.29
CA ALA A 125 7.25 1.92 1.67
C ALA A 125 7.65 0.78 2.63
N ARG A 126 7.49 -0.48 2.22
CA ARG A 126 7.87 -1.66 3.00
C ARG A 126 9.38 -1.77 3.17
N GLU A 127 10.15 -1.61 2.10
CA GLU A 127 11.61 -1.72 2.16
C GLU A 127 12.23 -0.58 2.96
N LEU A 128 11.74 0.66 2.81
CA LEU A 128 12.18 1.78 3.62
C LEU A 128 11.92 1.56 5.11
N ALA A 129 10.79 0.98 5.48
CA ALA A 129 10.49 0.67 6.87
C ALA A 129 11.37 -0.47 7.45
N LYS A 130 11.87 -1.39 6.62
CA LYS A 130 12.86 -2.38 7.04
C LYS A 130 14.23 -1.76 7.25
N LEU A 131 14.61 -0.81 6.37
CA LEU A 131 15.90 -0.13 6.44
C LEU A 131 15.96 0.94 7.54
N LEU A 132 14.83 1.61 7.83
CA LEU A 132 14.75 2.77 8.72
C LEU A 132 13.64 2.61 9.80
N PRO A 133 13.58 1.50 10.54
CA PRO A 133 12.48 1.26 11.48
C PRO A 133 12.41 2.29 12.62
N GLN A 134 13.54 2.96 12.93
CA GLN A 134 13.61 4.01 13.93
C GLN A 134 12.91 5.31 13.46
N CYS A 135 12.88 5.58 12.14
CA CYS A 135 12.28 6.77 11.54
C CYS A 135 10.82 6.54 11.12
N VAL A 136 10.41 5.28 10.92
CA VAL A 136 9.08 4.94 10.39
C VAL A 136 8.09 4.63 11.51
N ARG A 137 6.89 5.23 11.42
CA ARG A 137 5.78 5.03 12.35
C ARG A 137 4.96 3.79 12.00
N CYS A 138 4.52 3.69 10.77
CA CYS A 138 3.77 2.57 10.22
C CYS A 138 3.87 2.52 8.70
N VAL A 139 3.47 1.38 8.13
CA VAL A 139 3.34 1.18 6.68
C VAL A 139 1.92 0.82 6.33
N ILE A 140 1.37 1.46 5.30
CA ILE A 140 0.10 1.09 4.67
C ILE A 140 0.37 0.82 3.20
N SER A 141 0.18 -0.41 2.75
CA SER A 141 0.31 -0.79 1.34
C SER A 141 -1.06 -1.06 0.71
N MET A 142 -1.24 -0.67 -0.54
CA MET A 142 -2.51 -0.81 -1.28
C MET A 142 -2.26 -1.55 -2.60
N GLY A 143 -2.80 -2.77 -2.75
CA GLY A 143 -2.63 -3.59 -3.96
C GLY A 143 -1.16 -3.88 -4.30
N THR A 144 -0.30 -4.05 -3.31
CA THR A 144 1.15 -4.18 -3.49
C THR A 144 1.56 -5.64 -3.60
N PRO A 145 2.24 -6.08 -4.70
CA PRO A 145 2.62 -7.47 -4.91
C PRO A 145 3.91 -7.84 -4.18
N PHE A 146 3.86 -8.02 -2.86
CA PHE A 146 5.02 -8.39 -2.04
C PHE A 146 5.07 -9.87 -1.66
N ALA A 147 3.97 -10.61 -1.77
CA ALA A 147 3.88 -12.01 -1.34
C ALA A 147 3.84 -13.01 -2.51
N GLY A 148 3.78 -12.55 -3.75
CA GLY A 148 3.69 -13.38 -4.95
C GLY A 148 4.95 -13.36 -5.81
N SER A 149 4.96 -14.22 -6.84
CA SER A 149 5.94 -14.15 -7.92
C SER A 149 5.56 -13.04 -8.92
N HIS A 150 6.50 -12.67 -9.80
CA HIS A 150 6.22 -11.73 -10.90
C HIS A 150 5.02 -12.17 -11.78
N LYS A 151 4.71 -13.47 -11.84
CA LYS A 151 3.55 -14.04 -12.56
C LYS A 151 2.20 -13.69 -11.93
N SER A 152 2.19 -13.18 -10.71
CA SER A 152 0.99 -12.79 -9.98
C SER A 152 0.45 -11.40 -10.36
N THR A 153 1.07 -10.71 -11.32
CA THR A 153 0.64 -9.38 -11.76
C THR A 153 0.59 -9.28 -13.27
N ASN A 154 -0.40 -8.55 -13.79
CA ASN A 154 -0.49 -8.18 -15.21
C ASN A 154 0.43 -6.99 -15.55
N ALA A 155 1.00 -6.31 -14.56
CA ALA A 155 1.85 -5.15 -14.76
C ALA A 155 3.31 -5.51 -15.13
N TRP A 156 3.73 -6.78 -15.03
CA TRP A 156 5.13 -7.17 -15.27
C TRP A 156 5.66 -6.78 -16.65
N LYS A 157 4.83 -6.95 -17.71
CA LYS A 157 5.20 -6.56 -19.08
C LYS A 157 5.39 -5.03 -19.21
N LEU A 158 4.51 -4.25 -18.55
CA LEU A 158 4.63 -2.79 -18.54
C LEU A 158 5.88 -2.37 -17.77
N TYR A 159 6.17 -3.05 -16.67
CA TYR A 159 7.37 -2.81 -15.90
C TYR A 159 8.64 -3.04 -16.72
N GLU A 160 8.78 -4.20 -17.38
CA GLU A 160 9.93 -4.53 -18.23
C GLU A 160 10.10 -3.52 -19.38
N LEU A 161 8.97 -3.15 -20.02
CA LEU A 161 8.99 -2.16 -21.12
C LEU A 161 9.41 -0.75 -20.65
N THR A 162 9.01 -0.35 -19.46
CA THR A 162 9.23 1.02 -18.96
C THR A 162 10.52 1.16 -18.15
N SER A 163 10.94 0.13 -17.44
CA SER A 163 12.16 0.15 -16.62
C SER A 163 13.42 -0.24 -17.42
N GLY A 164 13.24 -1.04 -18.47
CA GLY A 164 14.37 -1.64 -19.20
C GLY A 164 15.12 -2.72 -18.39
N HIS A 165 14.59 -3.13 -17.24
CA HIS A 165 15.18 -4.14 -16.36
C HIS A 165 14.26 -5.35 -16.23
N ASP A 166 14.86 -6.54 -16.09
CA ASP A 166 14.13 -7.74 -15.74
C ASP A 166 13.57 -7.59 -14.30
N ILE A 167 12.29 -7.84 -14.14
CA ILE A 167 11.60 -7.75 -12.83
C ILE A 167 12.21 -8.71 -11.81
N ASN A 168 12.80 -9.82 -12.25
CA ASN A 168 13.44 -10.80 -11.38
C ASN A 168 14.66 -10.20 -10.65
N ILE A 169 15.42 -9.32 -11.29
CA ILE A 169 16.59 -8.66 -10.67
C ILE A 169 16.16 -7.82 -9.46
N VAL A 170 14.98 -7.21 -9.54
CA VAL A 170 14.43 -6.40 -8.45
C VAL A 170 13.86 -7.28 -7.34
N ALA A 171 13.13 -8.33 -7.70
CA ALA A 171 12.57 -9.26 -6.73
C ALA A 171 13.67 -9.97 -5.93
N ASP A 172 14.77 -10.33 -6.58
CA ASP A 172 15.91 -10.99 -5.93
C ASP A 172 16.73 -10.04 -5.02
N SER A 173 16.58 -8.73 -5.21
CA SER A 173 17.29 -7.72 -4.41
C SER A 173 16.62 -7.39 -3.08
N PHE A 174 15.35 -7.79 -2.88
CA PHE A 174 14.53 -7.48 -1.71
C PHE A 174 13.90 -8.74 -1.12
N ASP A 175 13.85 -8.82 0.20
CA ASP A 175 13.07 -9.86 0.90
C ASP A 175 11.60 -9.39 1.02
N LEU A 176 10.91 -9.33 -0.12
CA LEU A 176 9.56 -8.73 -0.24
C LEU A 176 8.52 -9.34 0.70
N PRO A 177 8.45 -10.69 0.90
CA PRO A 177 7.44 -11.30 1.75
C PRO A 177 7.57 -10.94 3.23
N THR A 178 8.79 -10.67 3.71
CA THR A 178 9.02 -10.35 5.12
C THR A 178 8.33 -9.04 5.51
N ALA A 179 7.54 -9.07 6.58
CA ALA A 179 6.88 -7.88 7.10
C ALA A 179 7.89 -6.87 7.66
N PRO A 180 7.71 -5.57 7.44
CA PRO A 180 8.46 -4.55 8.15
C PRO A 180 8.31 -4.69 9.68
N PRO A 181 9.31 -4.32 10.48
CA PRO A 181 9.27 -4.43 11.95
C PRO A 181 8.45 -3.31 12.63
N VAL A 182 7.58 -2.66 11.91
CA VAL A 182 6.66 -1.60 12.36
C VAL A 182 5.21 -2.01 12.08
N PRO A 183 4.20 -1.36 12.69
CA PRO A 183 2.79 -1.62 12.34
C PRO A 183 2.56 -1.54 10.84
N THR A 184 2.01 -2.62 10.28
CA THR A 184 1.89 -2.76 8.82
C THR A 184 0.47 -3.22 8.46
N THR A 185 -0.20 -2.43 7.63
CA THR A 185 -1.53 -2.75 7.09
C THR A 185 -1.44 -2.95 5.58
N SER A 186 -1.93 -4.07 5.10
CA SER A 186 -2.10 -4.34 3.67
C SER A 186 -3.57 -4.20 3.28
N ILE A 187 -3.88 -3.23 2.45
CA ILE A 187 -5.20 -3.04 1.85
C ILE A 187 -5.21 -3.73 0.49
N PHE A 188 -6.14 -4.63 0.28
CA PHE A 188 -6.25 -5.40 -0.96
C PHE A 188 -7.69 -5.52 -1.43
N SER A 189 -7.86 -5.93 -2.69
CA SER A 189 -9.18 -6.22 -3.27
C SER A 189 -9.15 -7.54 -4.04
N ARG A 190 -10.14 -8.40 -3.81
CA ARG A 190 -10.31 -9.62 -4.63
C ARG A 190 -10.73 -9.32 -6.06
N THR A 191 -11.13 -8.09 -6.35
CA THR A 191 -11.52 -7.63 -7.68
C THR A 191 -10.47 -6.73 -8.32
N ASP A 192 -9.24 -6.76 -7.83
CA ASP A 192 -8.06 -6.16 -8.45
C ASP A 192 -7.75 -6.88 -9.77
N GLY A 193 -7.70 -6.15 -10.88
CA GLY A 193 -7.45 -6.68 -12.21
C GLY A 193 -5.98 -6.65 -12.63
N VAL A 194 -5.10 -6.07 -11.82
CA VAL A 194 -3.68 -5.92 -12.12
C VAL A 194 -2.83 -6.86 -11.27
N VAL A 195 -3.03 -6.87 -9.97
CA VAL A 195 -2.30 -7.69 -9.01
C VAL A 195 -3.23 -8.76 -8.44
N ALA A 196 -2.85 -10.02 -8.53
CA ALA A 196 -3.58 -11.10 -7.87
C ALA A 196 -3.60 -10.84 -6.35
N TRP A 197 -4.78 -10.76 -5.76
CA TRP A 197 -4.97 -10.36 -4.37
C TRP A 197 -4.13 -11.16 -3.36
N PRO A 198 -3.86 -12.50 -3.56
CA PRO A 198 -3.02 -13.24 -2.63
C PRO A 198 -1.56 -12.76 -2.61
N ALA A 199 -1.11 -12.08 -3.68
CA ALA A 199 0.21 -11.47 -3.71
C ALA A 199 0.29 -10.17 -2.87
N SER A 200 -0.85 -9.64 -2.44
CA SER A 200 -0.94 -8.39 -1.65
C SER A 200 -1.29 -8.61 -0.19
N ILE A 201 -1.30 -9.85 0.30
CA ILE A 201 -1.63 -10.15 1.70
C ILE A 201 -0.39 -10.62 2.47
N GLN A 202 -0.29 -10.17 3.71
CA GLN A 202 0.72 -10.64 4.65
C GLN A 202 0.31 -11.98 5.24
N ASP A 203 1.23 -12.94 5.24
CA ASP A 203 1.01 -14.24 5.88
C ASP A 203 0.82 -14.08 7.40
N ALA A 204 -0.08 -14.87 7.97
CA ALA A 204 -0.34 -14.92 9.41
C ALA A 204 0.87 -15.44 10.22
N SER A 205 1.82 -16.12 9.59
CA SER A 205 3.09 -16.56 10.20
C SER A 205 4.13 -15.45 10.29
N SER A 206 3.78 -14.21 9.90
CA SER A 206 4.67 -13.07 10.02
C SER A 206 5.23 -12.92 11.43
N HIS A 207 6.52 -12.67 11.52
CA HIS A 207 7.20 -12.41 12.80
C HIS A 207 6.76 -11.09 13.46
N ASN A 208 6.09 -10.20 12.72
CA ASN A 208 5.54 -8.97 13.27
C ASN A 208 4.05 -9.16 13.64
N PRO A 209 3.70 -9.21 14.93
CA PRO A 209 2.30 -9.36 15.38
C PRO A 209 1.43 -8.12 15.09
N LYS A 210 2.03 -7.00 14.69
CA LYS A 210 1.32 -5.77 14.32
C LYS A 210 1.10 -5.68 12.81
N THR A 211 0.80 -6.80 12.18
CA THR A 211 0.42 -6.86 10.76
C THR A 211 -1.05 -7.22 10.60
N GLU A 212 -1.67 -6.68 9.56
CA GLU A 212 -3.04 -7.01 9.22
C GLU A 212 -3.30 -6.90 7.72
N ASN A 213 -4.34 -7.58 7.26
CA ASN A 213 -4.86 -7.49 5.91
C ASN A 213 -6.29 -6.93 5.98
N VAL A 214 -6.58 -5.91 5.20
CA VAL A 214 -7.92 -5.29 5.14
C VAL A 214 -8.43 -5.37 3.71
N GLU A 215 -9.55 -6.08 3.52
CA GLU A 215 -10.18 -6.19 2.22
C GLU A 215 -11.13 -5.01 1.97
N VAL A 216 -11.07 -4.45 0.75
CA VAL A 216 -12.01 -3.45 0.25
C VAL A 216 -12.51 -3.87 -1.14
N TYR A 217 -13.68 -3.36 -1.54
CA TYR A 217 -14.17 -3.51 -2.91
C TYR A 217 -13.62 -2.39 -3.78
N ALA A 218 -12.58 -2.67 -4.56
CA ALA A 218 -11.95 -1.69 -5.43
C ALA A 218 -11.32 -2.37 -6.68
N SER A 219 -11.15 -1.61 -7.74
CA SER A 219 -10.19 -1.95 -8.81
C SER A 219 -8.76 -1.67 -8.32
N HIS A 220 -7.74 -2.16 -9.02
CA HIS A 220 -6.35 -1.83 -8.70
C HIS A 220 -6.08 -0.34 -8.79
N ILE A 221 -6.48 0.27 -9.93
CA ILE A 221 -6.36 1.72 -10.13
C ILE A 221 -7.22 2.47 -9.11
N GLY A 222 -8.38 1.92 -8.78
CA GLY A 222 -9.30 2.50 -7.80
C GLY A 222 -8.80 2.47 -6.37
N LEU A 223 -7.94 1.54 -5.97
CA LEU A 223 -7.47 1.45 -4.57
C LEU A 223 -6.92 2.79 -4.03
N GLY A 224 -6.21 3.54 -4.87
CA GLY A 224 -5.74 4.88 -4.51
C GLY A 224 -6.83 5.97 -4.51
N LEU A 225 -8.03 5.68 -5.03
CA LEU A 225 -9.12 6.62 -5.28
C LEU A 225 -10.42 6.25 -4.57
N ASN A 226 -10.44 5.12 -3.86
CA ASN A 226 -11.65 4.54 -3.25
C ASN A 226 -11.88 5.08 -1.84
N PRO A 227 -13.09 5.56 -1.51
CA PRO A 227 -13.40 6.11 -0.19
C PRO A 227 -13.25 5.08 0.95
N SER A 228 -13.51 3.79 0.70
CA SER A 228 -13.33 2.75 1.72
C SER A 228 -11.85 2.55 2.03
N ALA A 229 -10.98 2.56 1.02
CA ALA A 229 -9.54 2.51 1.23
C ALA A 229 -9.05 3.74 2.00
N TRP A 230 -9.53 4.96 1.65
CA TRP A 230 -9.18 6.19 2.37
C TRP A 230 -9.62 6.18 3.82
N TRP A 231 -10.80 5.61 4.11
CA TRP A 231 -11.24 5.43 5.49
C TRP A 231 -10.28 4.53 6.28
N VAL A 232 -9.88 3.38 5.71
CA VAL A 232 -8.90 2.49 6.35
C VAL A 232 -7.58 3.22 6.58
N VAL A 233 -7.07 3.94 5.56
CA VAL A 233 -5.84 4.73 5.69
C VAL A 233 -5.94 5.71 6.87
N ALA A 234 -6.99 6.50 6.94
CA ALA A 234 -7.17 7.47 8.04
C ALA A 234 -7.27 6.80 9.41
N ASP A 235 -8.00 5.69 9.53
CA ASP A 235 -8.11 4.90 10.76
C ASP A 235 -6.73 4.36 11.19
N ARG A 236 -5.95 3.80 10.27
CA ARG A 236 -4.65 3.24 10.59
C ARG A 236 -3.60 4.29 10.95
N LEU A 237 -3.60 5.42 10.26
CA LEU A 237 -2.71 6.55 10.60
C LEU A 237 -2.97 7.10 11.99
N SER A 238 -4.22 7.13 12.43
CA SER A 238 -4.59 7.64 13.76
C SER A 238 -4.16 6.75 14.91
N GLN A 239 -3.73 5.51 14.65
CA GLN A 239 -3.32 4.58 15.69
C GLN A 239 -2.01 5.01 16.35
N SER A 240 -1.99 4.98 17.68
CA SER A 240 -0.73 5.08 18.41
C SER A 240 0.08 3.79 18.25
N VAL A 241 1.38 3.91 18.00
CA VAL A 241 2.30 2.76 17.88
C VAL A 241 2.29 1.89 19.15
N SER A 242 2.09 2.51 20.32
CA SER A 242 2.07 1.81 21.61
C SER A 242 0.77 1.05 21.88
N SER A 243 -0.33 1.48 21.28
CA SER A 243 -1.68 0.90 21.48
C SER A 243 -2.32 0.42 20.18
N TRP A 244 -1.49 -0.06 19.25
CA TRP A 244 -1.97 -0.59 17.97
C TRP A 244 -2.99 -1.74 18.17
N LYS A 245 -4.09 -1.67 17.45
CA LYS A 245 -5.13 -2.70 17.38
C LYS A 245 -5.49 -2.96 15.92
N PRO A 246 -5.88 -4.17 15.56
CA PRO A 246 -6.38 -4.46 14.22
C PRO A 246 -7.56 -3.56 13.84
N PHE A 247 -7.76 -3.35 12.54
CA PHE A 247 -8.88 -2.59 11.99
C PHE A 247 -10.21 -3.24 12.40
N ASP A 248 -11.05 -2.47 13.05
CA ASP A 248 -12.41 -2.93 13.38
C ASP A 248 -13.31 -2.84 12.15
N ARG A 249 -13.51 -3.97 11.49
CA ARG A 249 -14.43 -4.14 10.35
C ARG A 249 -15.85 -4.54 10.77
N THR A 250 -16.09 -4.82 12.04
CA THR A 250 -17.31 -5.49 12.53
C THR A 250 -18.36 -4.54 13.09
N SER A 251 -17.95 -3.37 13.58
CA SER A 251 -18.84 -2.41 14.22
C SER A 251 -19.74 -1.68 13.23
N GLY A 252 -21.04 -1.71 13.46
CA GLY A 252 -22.04 -0.97 12.73
C GLY A 252 -22.03 -1.27 11.23
N ILE A 253 -22.05 -0.22 10.40
CA ILE A 253 -22.08 -0.32 8.93
C ILE A 253 -20.76 -0.87 8.35
N LYS A 254 -19.67 -0.83 9.08
CA LYS A 254 -18.36 -1.32 8.62
C LYS A 254 -18.41 -2.78 8.20
N ARG A 255 -19.22 -3.60 8.89
CA ARG A 255 -19.41 -5.01 8.55
C ARG A 255 -19.92 -5.24 7.12
N MET A 256 -20.65 -4.27 6.56
CA MET A 256 -21.18 -4.35 5.20
C MET A 256 -20.19 -3.82 4.16
N ILE A 257 -19.32 -2.90 4.57
CA ILE A 257 -18.36 -2.20 3.70
C ILE A 257 -17.05 -2.97 3.58
N PHE A 258 -16.59 -3.56 4.70
CA PHE A 258 -15.29 -4.22 4.79
C PHE A 258 -15.48 -5.74 4.93
N PRO A 259 -15.26 -6.50 3.85
CA PRO A 259 -15.39 -7.95 3.87
C PRO A 259 -14.44 -8.64 4.86
N ASP A 260 -14.73 -9.89 5.16
CA ASP A 260 -13.80 -10.73 5.91
C ASP A 260 -12.60 -11.11 5.03
N PRO A 261 -11.39 -10.70 5.36
CA PRO A 261 -10.22 -11.03 4.55
C PRO A 261 -9.90 -12.53 4.54
N SER A 262 -10.43 -13.29 5.51
CA SER A 262 -10.20 -14.74 5.63
C SER A 262 -11.23 -15.62 4.89
N ARG A 263 -12.28 -15.01 4.29
CA ARG A 263 -13.35 -15.77 3.57
C ARG A 263 -12.86 -16.48 2.31
#